data_028f14c9db9bc7c9c5c622656337177a
#
_entry.id   028f14c9db9bc7c9c5c622656337177a
#
_cell.length_a   1.000
_cell.length_b   1.000
_cell.length_c   1.000
_cell.angle_alpha   90.00
_cell.angle_beta   90.00
_cell.angle_gamma   90.00
#
_symmetry.space_group_name_H-M   'P 1'
#
loop_
_entity.id
_entity.type
_entity.pdbx_description
1 polymer ?
#
loop_
_entity_poly.entity_id
_entity_poly.type
_entity_poly.pdbx_seq_one_letter_code
_entity_poly.pdbx_strand_id
1 'polypeptide(L)'
;MKKKEKSIFRTILTAMLMVLGIEILLLVAALSISHVSSQLDQNAVDILKKQVDNRSSYLESILSSDQNLSNLSERINEVTEELIDSGEIDIQNIGTNKEDYLPLMKCINESMISTMRRRAVTGIFVAFNTEDLDEKGQKDVIPALYIRDLDPDSLPARKNTDLLMERSPVELVKTMGISTDKGWKSNLALSDESTKRIMYPVFQAAYKDHGQLEASDYGHWSTEEYTLDGDNRPAIAYSVPLILSDGTVYGVIGVELLSEYLNTQIPYEELQNEGEGTYILAYTKSSLKDDGIVISGIGGINGKNLSDEEVLRNSELTLYKNSYGDYQLDLTGKRYYISMKPIQLYNRNAPFSDEQWVLLGVVENNQLFSFSRHVLRILMFTVLMTVVVGVLSSLIVSLRLARPVRKLSSEVAEAQKNNSTSLKFSNTGIRELDQFAGAIMQLNKDMVTVSTKFLRIMEMASVELGGFEVRTDINSVYVTDNFFSMLGMERDPDEILDADSFVKIVKILKVNVLIQRAAITQKYIV
;
A
#
# COMPACT_ATOMS: atom_id res chain seq x y z
N MET A 1 25.84 25.00 48.44
CA MET A 1 24.73 24.65 47.51
C MET A 1 23.70 23.81 48.26
N LYS A 2 22.54 24.38 48.61
CA LYS A 2 21.42 23.64 49.20
C LYS A 2 20.88 22.65 48.19
N LYS A 3 21.06 21.33 48.39
CA LYS A 3 20.41 20.28 47.62
C LYS A 3 18.89 20.49 47.70
N LYS A 4 18.27 20.86 46.58
CA LYS A 4 16.80 21.02 46.52
C LYS A 4 16.19 19.65 46.79
N GLU A 5 15.51 19.49 47.91
CA GLU A 5 14.83 18.24 48.27
C GLU A 5 13.77 17.92 47.20
N LYS A 6 13.91 16.74 46.55
CA LYS A 6 12.97 16.32 45.53
C LYS A 6 11.75 15.67 46.19
N SER A 7 10.55 16.14 45.88
CA SER A 7 9.31 15.50 46.35
C SER A 7 9.26 14.03 45.89
N ILE A 8 8.83 13.11 46.77
CA ILE A 8 8.63 11.68 46.50
C ILE A 8 7.75 11.49 45.25
N PHE A 9 6.68 12.28 45.13
CA PHE A 9 5.83 12.30 43.95
C PHE A 9 6.64 12.52 42.66
N ARG A 10 7.50 13.55 42.62
CA ARG A 10 8.33 13.85 41.47
C ARG A 10 9.29 12.71 41.15
N THR A 11 9.87 12.09 42.16
CA THR A 11 10.86 11.01 41.96
C THR A 11 10.20 9.76 41.37
N ILE A 12 9.04 9.35 41.91
CA ILE A 12 8.28 8.21 41.38
C ILE A 12 7.78 8.51 39.95
N LEU A 13 7.19 9.66 39.72
CA LEU A 13 6.66 10.07 38.43
C LEU A 13 7.77 10.10 37.36
N THR A 14 8.92 10.71 37.66
CA THR A 14 10.05 10.76 36.71
C THR A 14 10.61 9.39 36.41
N ALA A 15 10.70 8.48 37.40
CA ALA A 15 11.15 7.12 37.17
C ALA A 15 10.19 6.35 36.25
N MET A 16 8.89 6.43 36.49
CA MET A 16 7.86 5.77 35.68
C MET A 16 7.79 6.33 34.26
N LEU A 17 7.87 7.65 34.09
CA LEU A 17 7.92 8.29 32.78
C LEU A 17 9.19 7.94 32.01
N MET A 18 10.32 7.74 32.71
CA MET A 18 11.57 7.32 32.07
C MET A 18 11.47 5.88 31.56
N VAL A 19 10.90 4.95 32.34
CA VAL A 19 10.64 3.57 31.89
C VAL A 19 9.71 3.56 30.68
N LEU A 20 8.60 4.28 30.76
CA LEU A 20 7.65 4.42 29.62
C LEU A 20 8.36 4.98 28.37
N GLY A 21 9.21 6.00 28.54
CA GLY A 21 9.99 6.57 27.44
C GLY A 21 10.94 5.56 26.77
N ILE A 22 11.59 4.72 27.58
CA ILE A 22 12.46 3.64 27.08
C ILE A 22 11.65 2.58 26.34
N GLU A 23 10.50 2.14 26.87
CA GLU A 23 9.63 1.17 26.22
C GLU A 23 9.12 1.66 24.88
N ILE A 24 8.68 2.92 24.79
CA ILE A 24 8.23 3.54 23.54
C ILE A 24 9.39 3.62 22.53
N LEU A 25 10.58 4.02 22.99
CA LEU A 25 11.76 4.11 22.13
C LEU A 25 12.15 2.74 21.57
N LEU A 26 12.11 1.69 22.38
CA LEU A 26 12.36 0.31 21.94
C LEU A 26 11.30 -0.17 20.94
N LEU A 27 10.03 0.15 21.16
CA LEU A 27 8.94 -0.21 20.25
C LEU A 27 9.08 0.50 18.90
N VAL A 28 9.35 1.79 18.90
CA VAL A 28 9.59 2.57 17.67
C VAL A 28 10.84 2.07 16.95
N ALA A 29 11.92 1.78 17.68
CA ALA A 29 13.14 1.21 17.10
C ALA A 29 12.87 -0.17 16.46
N ALA A 30 12.13 -1.06 17.14
CA ALA A 30 11.75 -2.37 16.62
C ALA A 30 10.94 -2.25 15.32
N LEU A 31 9.95 -1.33 15.27
CA LEU A 31 9.14 -1.07 14.07
C LEU A 31 9.98 -0.48 12.93
N SER A 32 10.94 0.39 13.23
CA SER A 32 11.81 1.00 12.22
C SER A 32 12.83 -0.02 11.66
N ILE A 33 13.39 -0.88 12.48
CA ILE A 33 14.35 -1.91 12.06
C ILE A 33 13.67 -3.04 11.27
N SER A 34 12.42 -3.36 11.57
CA SER A 34 11.70 -4.45 10.90
C SER A 34 11.30 -4.14 9.45
N HIS A 35 11.46 -2.91 8.97
CA HIS A 35 11.08 -2.48 7.62
C HIS A 35 9.65 -2.91 7.18
N VAL A 36 8.73 -3.07 8.14
CA VAL A 36 7.37 -3.59 7.89
C VAL A 36 6.68 -2.83 6.77
N SER A 37 6.76 -1.51 6.77
CA SER A 37 6.13 -0.69 5.71
C SER A 37 6.71 -1.00 4.33
N SER A 38 8.04 -1.09 4.23
CA SER A 38 8.72 -1.39 2.96
C SER A 38 8.40 -2.80 2.46
N GLN A 39 8.29 -3.78 3.35
CA GLN A 39 7.89 -5.15 2.98
C GLN A 39 6.44 -5.22 2.51
N LEU A 40 5.53 -4.48 3.15
CA LEU A 40 4.14 -4.41 2.72
C LEU A 40 4.01 -3.73 1.35
N ASP A 41 4.76 -2.65 1.11
CA ASP A 41 4.81 -1.99 -0.18
C ASP A 41 5.37 -2.92 -1.26
N GLN A 42 6.46 -3.63 -0.97
CA GLN A 42 7.04 -4.60 -1.90
C GLN A 42 6.08 -5.75 -2.21
N ASN A 43 5.36 -6.28 -1.20
CA ASN A 43 4.37 -7.32 -1.42
C ASN A 43 3.22 -6.85 -2.33
N ALA A 44 2.75 -5.61 -2.16
CA ALA A 44 1.72 -5.04 -3.04
C ALA A 44 2.21 -4.95 -4.50
N VAL A 45 3.45 -4.51 -4.69
CA VAL A 45 4.11 -4.48 -6.01
C VAL A 45 4.25 -5.89 -6.60
N ASP A 46 4.70 -6.86 -5.82
CA ASP A 46 4.90 -8.23 -6.29
C ASP A 46 3.56 -8.91 -6.66
N ILE A 47 2.48 -8.61 -5.95
CA ILE A 47 1.13 -9.08 -6.30
C ILE A 47 0.71 -8.49 -7.64
N LEU A 48 0.83 -7.18 -7.83
CA LEU A 48 0.52 -6.52 -9.10
C LEU A 48 1.32 -7.11 -10.25
N LYS A 49 2.64 -7.29 -10.07
CA LYS A 49 3.51 -7.91 -11.07
C LYS A 49 3.03 -9.30 -11.48
N LYS A 50 2.68 -10.14 -10.50
CA LYS A 50 2.17 -11.49 -10.78
C LYS A 50 0.84 -11.47 -11.52
N GLN A 51 -0.06 -10.55 -11.17
CA GLN A 51 -1.33 -10.40 -11.87
C GLN A 51 -1.10 -10.01 -13.34
N VAL A 52 -0.26 -9.01 -13.58
CA VAL A 52 0.10 -8.57 -14.94
C VAL A 52 0.81 -9.67 -15.72
N ASP A 53 1.74 -10.40 -15.09
CA ASP A 53 2.47 -11.50 -15.70
C ASP A 53 1.54 -12.66 -16.13
N ASN A 54 0.64 -13.06 -15.23
CA ASN A 54 -0.35 -14.10 -15.52
C ASN A 54 -1.28 -13.67 -16.67
N ARG A 55 -1.76 -12.43 -16.61
CA ARG A 55 -2.66 -11.91 -17.64
C ARG A 55 -1.95 -11.71 -18.98
N SER A 56 -0.70 -11.25 -18.97
CA SER A 56 0.15 -11.15 -20.16
C SER A 56 0.33 -12.51 -20.83
N SER A 57 0.67 -13.54 -20.05
CA SER A 57 0.83 -14.91 -20.59
C SER A 57 -0.48 -15.48 -21.15
N TYR A 58 -1.61 -15.16 -20.54
CA TYR A 58 -2.93 -15.54 -21.04
C TYR A 58 -3.23 -14.86 -22.38
N LEU A 59 -3.01 -13.55 -22.48
CA LEU A 59 -3.18 -12.79 -23.73
C LEU A 59 -2.23 -13.25 -24.84
N GLU A 60 -0.99 -13.51 -24.48
CA GLU A 60 -0.01 -14.07 -25.43
C GLU A 60 -0.52 -15.38 -26.03
N SER A 61 -1.09 -16.26 -25.19
CA SER A 61 -1.70 -17.51 -25.66
C SER A 61 -2.89 -17.29 -26.60
N ILE A 62 -3.71 -16.25 -26.39
CA ILE A 62 -4.84 -15.92 -27.26
C ILE A 62 -4.34 -15.30 -28.58
N LEU A 63 -3.45 -14.31 -28.47
CA LEU A 63 -3.02 -13.51 -29.61
C LEU A 63 -1.99 -14.24 -30.50
N SER A 64 -1.19 -15.14 -29.92
CA SER A 64 -0.15 -15.89 -30.66
C SER A 64 -0.66 -17.16 -31.35
N SER A 65 -1.96 -17.41 -31.34
CA SER A 65 -2.53 -18.60 -31.99
C SER A 65 -2.52 -18.54 -33.54
N ASP A 66 -1.47 -17.94 -34.08
CA ASP A 66 -1.22 -17.74 -35.52
C ASP A 66 -1.13 -19.03 -36.35
N GLN A 67 -0.67 -20.15 -35.74
CA GLN A 67 -0.62 -21.44 -36.41
C GLN A 67 -1.94 -21.86 -37.09
N ASN A 68 -3.08 -21.56 -36.45
CA ASN A 68 -4.39 -21.89 -37.04
C ASN A 68 -4.72 -21.03 -38.27
N LEU A 69 -4.27 -19.75 -38.32
CA LEU A 69 -4.49 -18.87 -39.47
C LEU A 69 -3.53 -19.24 -40.63
N SER A 70 -2.30 -19.62 -40.30
CA SER A 70 -1.38 -20.14 -41.30
C SER A 70 -1.92 -21.41 -41.98
N ASN A 71 -2.42 -22.37 -41.22
CA ASN A 71 -3.07 -23.57 -41.78
C ASN A 71 -4.29 -23.24 -42.65
N LEU A 72 -5.06 -22.19 -42.29
CA LEU A 72 -6.16 -21.75 -43.13
C LEU A 72 -5.66 -21.07 -44.42
N SER A 73 -4.65 -20.24 -44.31
CA SER A 73 -3.98 -19.61 -45.47
C SER A 73 -3.45 -20.65 -46.43
N GLU A 74 -2.72 -21.68 -45.97
CA GLU A 74 -2.23 -22.79 -46.79
C GLU A 74 -3.38 -23.52 -47.48
N ARG A 75 -4.45 -23.84 -46.74
CA ARG A 75 -5.61 -24.51 -47.36
C ARG A 75 -6.33 -23.63 -48.39
N ILE A 76 -6.39 -22.31 -48.19
CA ILE A 76 -6.95 -21.39 -49.19
C ILE A 76 -6.05 -21.36 -50.44
N ASN A 77 -4.72 -21.36 -50.26
CA ASN A 77 -3.78 -21.42 -51.36
C ASN A 77 -3.93 -22.73 -52.16
N GLU A 78 -4.04 -23.90 -51.48
CA GLU A 78 -4.30 -25.18 -52.16
C GLU A 78 -5.57 -25.13 -53.02
N VAL A 79 -6.68 -24.67 -52.46
CA VAL A 79 -7.97 -24.51 -53.17
C VAL A 79 -7.85 -23.52 -54.32
N THR A 80 -7.09 -22.44 -54.14
CA THR A 80 -6.86 -21.44 -55.20
C THR A 80 -6.06 -22.05 -56.35
N GLU A 81 -5.00 -22.81 -56.07
CA GLU A 81 -4.21 -23.49 -57.09
C GLU A 81 -5.05 -24.54 -57.85
N GLU A 82 -5.88 -25.33 -57.15
CA GLU A 82 -6.81 -26.28 -57.80
C GLU A 82 -7.79 -25.57 -58.77
N LEU A 83 -8.33 -24.40 -58.38
CA LEU A 83 -9.24 -23.62 -59.23
C LEU A 83 -8.50 -23.00 -60.44
N ILE A 84 -7.24 -22.58 -60.29
CA ILE A 84 -6.39 -22.10 -61.37
C ILE A 84 -6.10 -23.23 -62.34
N ASP A 85 -5.67 -24.39 -61.85
CA ASP A 85 -5.30 -25.56 -62.68
C ASP A 85 -6.50 -26.13 -63.47
N SER A 86 -7.71 -26.05 -62.86
CA SER A 86 -8.93 -26.41 -63.57
C SER A 86 -9.39 -25.37 -64.62
N GLY A 87 -8.81 -24.18 -64.62
CA GLY A 87 -9.18 -23.07 -65.47
C GLY A 87 -10.48 -22.39 -65.07
N GLU A 88 -10.92 -22.60 -63.82
CA GLU A 88 -12.14 -21.99 -63.27
C GLU A 88 -11.94 -20.53 -62.87
N ILE A 89 -10.73 -20.16 -62.49
CA ILE A 89 -10.36 -18.78 -62.10
C ILE A 89 -9.07 -18.32 -62.76
N ASP A 90 -8.96 -17.02 -63.04
CA ASP A 90 -7.70 -16.35 -63.40
C ASP A 90 -7.21 -15.48 -62.24
N ILE A 91 -6.07 -15.84 -61.65
CA ILE A 91 -5.51 -15.17 -60.48
C ILE A 91 -5.21 -13.70 -60.75
N GLN A 92 -4.83 -13.31 -61.96
CA GLN A 92 -4.53 -11.93 -62.31
C GLN A 92 -5.75 -11.01 -62.18
N ASN A 93 -6.93 -11.58 -62.33
CA ASN A 93 -8.20 -10.87 -62.31
C ASN A 93 -8.95 -11.01 -60.98
N ILE A 94 -8.43 -11.74 -60.00
CA ILE A 94 -9.13 -12.07 -58.74
C ILE A 94 -9.49 -10.84 -57.91
N GLY A 95 -8.71 -9.77 -57.97
CA GLY A 95 -8.97 -8.49 -57.29
C GLY A 95 -10.09 -7.66 -57.97
N THR A 96 -10.67 -8.10 -59.10
CA THR A 96 -11.57 -7.26 -59.89
C THR A 96 -12.77 -7.97 -60.50
N ASN A 97 -12.51 -9.16 -61.07
CA ASN A 97 -13.51 -9.89 -61.84
C ASN A 97 -14.28 -10.83 -60.89
N LYS A 98 -15.62 -10.68 -60.92
CA LYS A 98 -16.50 -11.48 -60.10
C LYS A 98 -16.45 -12.97 -60.44
N GLU A 99 -16.23 -13.29 -61.71
CA GLU A 99 -16.19 -14.67 -62.15
C GLU A 99 -14.98 -15.42 -61.59
N ASP A 100 -13.91 -14.69 -61.17
CA ASP A 100 -12.72 -15.25 -60.56
C ASP A 100 -12.79 -15.32 -59.02
N TYR A 101 -13.19 -14.25 -58.32
CA TYR A 101 -13.19 -14.27 -56.84
C TYR A 101 -14.42 -15.00 -56.23
N LEU A 102 -15.57 -15.05 -56.91
CA LEU A 102 -16.78 -15.63 -56.32
C LEU A 102 -16.70 -17.17 -56.18
N PRO A 103 -16.16 -17.95 -57.12
CA PRO A 103 -15.94 -19.38 -56.94
C PRO A 103 -15.04 -19.66 -55.75
N LEU A 104 -13.90 -18.96 -55.61
CA LEU A 104 -12.99 -19.15 -54.51
C LEU A 104 -13.69 -18.82 -53.15
N MET A 105 -14.38 -17.68 -53.02
CA MET A 105 -15.11 -17.31 -51.82
C MET A 105 -16.14 -18.37 -51.41
N LYS A 106 -16.81 -19.00 -52.39
CA LYS A 106 -17.77 -20.09 -52.14
C LYS A 106 -17.08 -21.33 -51.56
N CYS A 107 -15.90 -21.66 -52.02
CA CYS A 107 -15.14 -22.84 -51.58
C CYS A 107 -14.57 -22.65 -50.15
N ILE A 108 -14.14 -21.43 -49.80
CA ILE A 108 -13.41 -21.18 -48.56
C ILE A 108 -14.30 -20.75 -47.35
N ASN A 109 -15.54 -20.30 -47.58
CA ASN A 109 -16.40 -19.70 -46.53
C ASN A 109 -16.63 -20.60 -45.34
N GLU A 110 -16.89 -21.92 -45.52
CA GLU A 110 -17.11 -22.86 -44.42
C GLU A 110 -15.83 -23.06 -43.60
N SER A 111 -14.68 -23.10 -44.24
CA SER A 111 -13.36 -23.19 -43.56
C SER A 111 -13.07 -21.94 -42.75
N MET A 112 -13.42 -20.76 -43.26
CA MET A 112 -13.33 -19.49 -42.52
C MET A 112 -14.21 -19.49 -41.27
N ILE A 113 -15.51 -19.80 -41.40
CA ILE A 113 -16.45 -19.86 -40.27
C ILE A 113 -15.97 -20.88 -39.21
N SER A 114 -15.55 -22.06 -39.66
CA SER A 114 -15.03 -23.11 -38.76
C SER A 114 -13.77 -22.62 -37.99
N THR A 115 -12.89 -21.89 -38.66
CA THR A 115 -11.67 -21.36 -38.03
C THR A 115 -12.02 -20.22 -37.03
N MET A 116 -12.90 -19.31 -37.39
CA MET A 116 -13.37 -18.24 -36.51
C MET A 116 -13.94 -18.81 -35.20
N ARG A 117 -14.84 -19.79 -35.29
CA ARG A 117 -15.47 -20.43 -34.12
C ARG A 117 -14.51 -21.21 -33.24
N ARG A 118 -13.51 -21.89 -33.83
CA ARG A 118 -12.49 -22.63 -33.06
C ARG A 118 -11.55 -21.71 -32.29
N ARG A 119 -11.29 -20.52 -32.81
CA ARG A 119 -10.40 -19.53 -32.20
C ARG A 119 -11.09 -18.64 -31.17
N ALA A 120 -12.43 -18.68 -31.10
CA ALA A 120 -13.21 -17.74 -30.30
C ALA A 120 -12.84 -16.27 -30.59
N VAL A 121 -12.72 -15.92 -31.89
CA VAL A 121 -12.48 -14.56 -32.37
C VAL A 121 -13.80 -13.95 -32.86
N THR A 122 -13.90 -12.64 -32.79
CA THR A 122 -15.15 -11.92 -33.12
C THR A 122 -15.37 -11.73 -34.61
N GLY A 123 -14.37 -11.97 -35.44
CA GLY A 123 -14.54 -11.86 -36.88
C GLY A 123 -13.45 -12.57 -37.65
N ILE A 124 -13.75 -12.84 -38.92
CA ILE A 124 -12.81 -13.37 -39.90
C ILE A 124 -13.06 -12.72 -41.25
N PHE A 125 -12.00 -12.40 -41.98
CA PHE A 125 -12.12 -11.77 -43.28
C PHE A 125 -11.07 -12.28 -44.25
N VAL A 126 -11.38 -12.18 -45.55
CA VAL A 126 -10.47 -12.34 -46.67
C VAL A 126 -10.72 -11.19 -47.65
N ALA A 127 -9.65 -10.66 -48.22
CA ALA A 127 -9.72 -9.63 -49.26
C ALA A 127 -8.70 -9.95 -50.37
N PHE A 128 -9.10 -9.79 -51.62
CA PHE A 128 -8.28 -10.15 -52.77
C PHE A 128 -7.75 -8.92 -53.50
N ASN A 129 -6.46 -8.94 -53.80
CA ASN A 129 -5.78 -7.92 -54.56
C ASN A 129 -4.49 -8.50 -55.13
N THR A 130 -4.14 -8.14 -56.35
CA THR A 130 -2.88 -8.55 -57.03
C THR A 130 -2.01 -7.35 -57.43
N GLU A 131 -2.50 -6.13 -57.19
CA GLU A 131 -1.82 -4.90 -57.61
C GLU A 131 -1.03 -4.30 -56.46
N ASP A 132 0.06 -3.61 -56.74
CA ASP A 132 0.84 -2.86 -55.76
C ASP A 132 -0.02 -1.77 -55.11
N LEU A 133 -0.12 -1.79 -53.78
CA LEU A 133 -0.92 -0.81 -53.03
C LEU A 133 -0.29 0.59 -52.99
N ASP A 134 0.97 0.75 -53.38
CA ASP A 134 1.67 2.05 -53.45
C ASP A 134 1.52 2.73 -54.81
N GLU A 135 1.03 2.03 -55.83
CA GLU A 135 0.87 2.61 -57.17
C GLU A 135 -0.29 3.62 -57.24
N LYS A 136 -0.05 4.69 -58.04
CA LYS A 136 -1.09 5.70 -58.30
C LYS A 136 -2.05 5.20 -59.39
N GLY A 137 -3.34 5.21 -59.08
CA GLY A 137 -4.40 4.82 -60.02
C GLY A 137 -5.06 3.50 -59.68
N GLN A 138 -4.90 3.03 -58.48
CA GLN A 138 -5.56 1.83 -57.95
C GLN A 138 -7.09 1.93 -58.02
N LYS A 139 -7.69 0.75 -58.00
CA LYS A 139 -9.14 0.60 -57.84
C LYS A 139 -9.58 1.13 -56.48
N ASP A 140 -10.71 1.81 -56.47
CA ASP A 140 -11.26 2.35 -55.22
C ASP A 140 -11.73 1.25 -54.25
N VAL A 141 -12.04 0.05 -54.79
CA VAL A 141 -12.62 -1.05 -54.00
C VAL A 141 -12.05 -2.42 -54.41
N ILE A 142 -11.96 -3.32 -53.45
CA ILE A 142 -11.52 -4.71 -53.64
C ILE A 142 -12.58 -5.69 -53.14
N PRO A 143 -12.69 -6.89 -53.76
CA PRO A 143 -13.59 -7.92 -53.29
C PRO A 143 -13.16 -8.47 -51.94
N ALA A 144 -14.14 -8.62 -51.02
CA ALA A 144 -13.91 -9.15 -49.69
C ALA A 144 -15.08 -9.99 -49.17
N LEU A 145 -14.75 -10.93 -48.31
CA LEU A 145 -15.69 -11.64 -47.46
C LEU A 145 -15.33 -11.36 -46.02
N TYR A 146 -16.23 -10.75 -45.25
CA TYR A 146 -16.02 -10.40 -43.85
C TYR A 146 -17.22 -10.79 -43.02
N ILE A 147 -17.01 -11.68 -42.05
CA ILE A 147 -18.04 -12.29 -41.20
C ILE A 147 -17.70 -11.98 -39.74
N ARG A 148 -18.68 -11.59 -38.96
CA ARG A 148 -18.57 -11.36 -37.52
C ARG A 148 -19.43 -12.31 -36.69
N ASP A 149 -18.91 -12.67 -35.53
CA ASP A 149 -19.62 -13.26 -34.38
C ASP A 149 -19.49 -12.30 -33.20
N LEU A 150 -20.60 -11.72 -32.74
CA LEU A 150 -20.59 -10.73 -31.65
C LEU A 150 -20.46 -11.34 -30.26
N ASP A 151 -20.65 -12.67 -30.15
CA ASP A 151 -20.57 -13.42 -28.90
C ASP A 151 -19.90 -14.80 -29.12
N PRO A 152 -18.58 -14.80 -29.41
CA PRO A 152 -17.85 -16.01 -29.78
C PRO A 152 -17.74 -17.04 -28.65
N ASP A 153 -18.04 -16.65 -27.39
CA ASP A 153 -18.08 -17.56 -26.23
C ASP A 153 -19.40 -18.33 -26.10
N SER A 154 -20.42 -17.92 -26.85
CA SER A 154 -21.70 -18.61 -26.88
C SER A 154 -21.67 -19.88 -27.74
N LEU A 155 -22.62 -20.78 -27.48
CA LEU A 155 -22.75 -21.95 -28.33
C LEU A 155 -23.22 -21.55 -29.73
N PRO A 156 -22.55 -22.05 -30.80
CA PRO A 156 -22.89 -21.72 -32.18
C PRO A 156 -24.36 -22.01 -32.51
N ALA A 157 -25.03 -21.01 -33.06
CA ALA A 157 -26.43 -21.16 -33.46
C ALA A 157 -26.56 -22.05 -34.71
N ARG A 158 -27.67 -22.77 -34.79
CA ARG A 158 -27.98 -23.55 -36.00
C ARG A 158 -28.12 -22.63 -37.21
N LYS A 159 -27.55 -23.02 -38.33
CA LYS A 159 -27.61 -22.27 -39.60
C LYS A 159 -26.96 -20.89 -39.54
N ASN A 160 -25.95 -20.69 -38.65
CA ASN A 160 -25.18 -19.46 -38.56
C ASN A 160 -26.02 -18.16 -38.36
N THR A 161 -27.16 -18.27 -37.66
CA THR A 161 -28.04 -17.12 -37.40
C THR A 161 -27.48 -16.15 -36.36
N ASP A 162 -26.42 -16.54 -35.67
CA ASP A 162 -25.61 -15.76 -34.74
C ASP A 162 -24.55 -14.90 -35.43
N LEU A 163 -24.30 -15.14 -36.71
CA LEU A 163 -23.28 -14.45 -37.48
C LEU A 163 -23.87 -13.25 -38.21
N LEU A 164 -23.01 -12.26 -38.47
CA LEU A 164 -23.28 -11.07 -39.25
C LEU A 164 -22.34 -10.96 -40.46
N MET A 165 -22.87 -10.62 -41.60
CA MET A 165 -22.11 -10.35 -42.81
C MET A 165 -21.79 -8.86 -42.88
N GLU A 166 -20.52 -8.52 -42.82
CA GLU A 166 -20.05 -7.13 -42.90
C GLU A 166 -19.72 -6.73 -44.33
N ARG A 167 -18.96 -7.58 -45.03
CA ARG A 167 -18.59 -7.40 -46.44
C ARG A 167 -18.78 -8.71 -47.19
N SER A 168 -19.41 -8.69 -48.31
CA SER A 168 -19.52 -9.84 -49.20
C SER A 168 -20.21 -9.51 -50.52
N PRO A 169 -19.93 -10.26 -51.59
CA PRO A 169 -20.79 -10.26 -52.77
C PRO A 169 -22.23 -10.64 -52.41
N VAL A 170 -23.22 -10.01 -53.09
CA VAL A 170 -24.66 -10.23 -52.84
C VAL A 170 -25.04 -11.71 -52.96
N GLU A 171 -24.41 -12.43 -53.85
CA GLU A 171 -24.65 -13.86 -54.09
C GLU A 171 -24.33 -14.73 -52.90
N LEU A 172 -23.28 -14.40 -52.15
CA LEU A 172 -22.90 -15.13 -50.93
C LEU A 172 -23.91 -14.89 -49.81
N VAL A 173 -24.39 -13.67 -49.64
CA VAL A 173 -25.45 -13.37 -48.66
C VAL A 173 -26.65 -14.29 -48.83
N LYS A 174 -27.06 -14.51 -50.08
CA LYS A 174 -28.20 -15.37 -50.39
C LYS A 174 -27.94 -16.84 -50.14
N THR A 175 -26.72 -17.31 -50.41
CA THR A 175 -26.38 -18.73 -50.30
C THR A 175 -26.01 -19.16 -48.90
N MET A 176 -25.34 -18.32 -48.15
CA MET A 176 -24.89 -18.62 -46.77
C MET A 176 -25.99 -18.46 -45.73
N GLY A 177 -27.07 -17.69 -46.03
CA GLY A 177 -28.17 -17.47 -45.09
C GLY A 177 -27.78 -16.68 -43.83
N ILE A 178 -26.62 -15.98 -43.86
CA ILE A 178 -26.14 -15.12 -42.79
C ILE A 178 -26.79 -13.74 -42.97
N SER A 179 -27.24 -13.14 -41.88
CA SER A 179 -27.81 -11.81 -41.88
C SER A 179 -26.76 -10.74 -42.19
N THR A 180 -27.10 -9.75 -43.00
CA THR A 180 -26.22 -8.59 -43.22
C THR A 180 -26.32 -7.62 -42.05
N ASP A 181 -25.19 -7.04 -41.67
CA ASP A 181 -25.16 -5.92 -40.72
C ASP A 181 -25.66 -4.62 -41.35
N LYS A 182 -25.96 -3.61 -40.52
CA LYS A 182 -26.43 -2.28 -40.99
C LYS A 182 -25.42 -1.59 -41.90
N GLY A 183 -24.13 -1.77 -41.61
CA GLY A 183 -23.02 -1.23 -42.37
C GLY A 183 -22.57 -2.10 -43.53
N TRP A 184 -23.33 -3.16 -43.90
CA TRP A 184 -22.91 -4.08 -44.96
C TRP A 184 -22.66 -3.38 -46.29
N LYS A 185 -21.54 -3.73 -46.91
CA LYS A 185 -21.17 -3.36 -48.31
C LYS A 185 -20.69 -4.56 -49.07
N SER A 186 -20.75 -4.49 -50.43
CA SER A 186 -20.31 -5.60 -51.27
C SER A 186 -18.81 -5.78 -51.37
N ASN A 187 -18.04 -4.75 -51.03
CA ASN A 187 -16.60 -4.69 -51.17
C ASN A 187 -15.94 -3.93 -50.01
N LEU A 188 -14.61 -4.01 -49.89
CA LEU A 188 -13.81 -3.12 -49.07
C LEU A 188 -13.31 -1.95 -49.92
N ALA A 189 -13.34 -0.73 -49.36
CA ALA A 189 -12.74 0.43 -50.02
C ALA A 189 -11.25 0.56 -49.59
N LEU A 190 -10.36 0.68 -50.57
CA LEU A 190 -8.92 0.85 -50.29
C LEU A 190 -8.60 2.21 -49.63
N SER A 191 -9.50 3.20 -49.82
CA SER A 191 -9.36 4.50 -49.17
C SER A 191 -9.68 4.48 -47.69
N ASP A 192 -10.39 3.45 -47.19
CA ASP A 192 -10.79 3.36 -45.77
C ASP A 192 -9.60 3.09 -44.87
N GLU A 193 -9.52 3.79 -43.75
CA GLU A 193 -8.50 3.56 -42.72
C GLU A 193 -8.51 2.11 -42.19
N SER A 194 -9.69 1.49 -42.08
CA SER A 194 -9.82 0.09 -41.67
C SER A 194 -9.08 -0.83 -42.63
N THR A 195 -9.30 -0.66 -43.95
CA THR A 195 -8.62 -1.47 -44.99
C THR A 195 -7.12 -1.27 -44.96
N LYS A 196 -6.67 -0.03 -44.82
CA LYS A 196 -5.23 0.28 -44.69
C LYS A 196 -4.60 -0.42 -43.51
N ARG A 197 -5.28 -0.46 -42.37
CA ARG A 197 -4.74 -1.07 -41.13
C ARG A 197 -4.68 -2.59 -41.17
N ILE A 198 -5.71 -3.23 -41.76
CA ILE A 198 -5.81 -4.69 -41.76
C ILE A 198 -5.12 -5.34 -42.94
N MET A 199 -4.95 -4.65 -44.05
CA MET A 199 -4.45 -5.24 -45.29
C MET A 199 -3.08 -4.71 -45.69
N TYR A 200 -2.89 -3.38 -45.69
CA TYR A 200 -1.70 -2.74 -46.26
C TYR A 200 -0.37 -3.27 -45.69
N PRO A 201 -0.15 -3.37 -44.33
CA PRO A 201 1.14 -3.79 -43.79
C PRO A 201 1.57 -5.16 -44.34
N VAL A 202 0.71 -6.16 -44.20
CA VAL A 202 1.02 -7.56 -44.55
C VAL A 202 1.11 -7.77 -46.04
N PHE A 203 0.16 -7.21 -46.80
CA PHE A 203 0.15 -7.34 -48.25
C PHE A 203 1.39 -6.69 -48.88
N GLN A 204 1.67 -5.46 -48.49
CA GLN A 204 2.76 -4.70 -49.06
C GLN A 204 4.14 -5.25 -48.68
N ALA A 205 4.30 -5.78 -47.46
CA ALA A 205 5.52 -6.45 -47.04
C ALA A 205 5.78 -7.71 -47.91
N ALA A 206 4.77 -8.56 -48.05
CA ALA A 206 4.89 -9.77 -48.85
C ALA A 206 5.05 -9.46 -50.37
N TYR A 207 4.32 -8.47 -50.90
CA TYR A 207 4.40 -8.06 -52.29
C TYR A 207 5.80 -7.54 -52.68
N LYS A 208 6.40 -6.68 -51.84
CA LYS A 208 7.77 -6.15 -52.06
C LYS A 208 8.83 -7.20 -51.95
N ASP A 209 8.62 -8.22 -51.14
CA ASP A 209 9.55 -9.32 -50.91
C ASP A 209 9.29 -10.50 -51.90
N HIS A 210 8.31 -10.38 -52.77
CA HIS A 210 7.90 -11.44 -53.72
C HIS A 210 7.56 -12.77 -53.01
N GLY A 211 6.98 -12.73 -51.85
CA GLY A 211 6.55 -13.89 -51.08
C GLY A 211 7.67 -14.85 -50.69
N GLN A 212 8.86 -14.34 -50.38
CA GLN A 212 10.03 -15.19 -50.09
C GLN A 212 9.97 -15.86 -48.69
N LEU A 213 9.24 -15.28 -47.76
CA LEU A 213 9.03 -15.84 -46.43
C LEU A 213 7.72 -16.63 -46.38
N GLU A 214 7.52 -17.41 -45.30
CA GLU A 214 6.24 -18.04 -45.06
C GLU A 214 5.17 -16.98 -44.75
N ALA A 215 3.90 -17.24 -45.07
CA ALA A 215 2.80 -16.29 -44.86
C ALA A 215 2.70 -15.84 -43.39
N SER A 216 2.99 -16.74 -42.44
CA SER A 216 3.03 -16.45 -41.01
C SER A 216 4.08 -15.42 -40.60
N ASP A 217 5.23 -15.38 -41.31
CA ASP A 217 6.31 -14.44 -40.97
C ASP A 217 5.93 -12.98 -41.34
N TYR A 218 5.04 -12.81 -42.33
CA TYR A 218 4.43 -11.50 -42.64
C TYR A 218 3.24 -11.16 -41.77
N GLY A 219 2.84 -12.02 -40.83
CA GLY A 219 1.69 -11.81 -39.98
C GLY A 219 1.81 -10.55 -39.12
N HIS A 220 0.75 -9.78 -39.06
CA HIS A 220 0.75 -8.51 -38.35
C HIS A 220 -0.57 -8.24 -37.63
N TRP A 221 -0.50 -7.82 -36.34
CA TRP A 221 -1.59 -7.23 -35.61
C TRP A 221 -1.68 -5.73 -35.90
N SER A 222 -2.88 -5.22 -36.12
CA SER A 222 -3.07 -3.78 -36.27
C SER A 222 -2.65 -3.06 -34.98
N THR A 223 -1.74 -2.10 -35.12
CA THR A 223 -1.20 -1.32 -33.97
C THR A 223 -2.12 -0.24 -33.44
N GLU A 224 -3.27 -0.07 -34.08
CA GLU A 224 -4.33 0.86 -33.69
C GLU A 224 -5.70 0.22 -33.91
N GLU A 225 -6.66 0.60 -33.07
CA GLU A 225 -8.06 0.22 -33.28
C GLU A 225 -8.58 0.82 -34.60
N TYR A 226 -9.46 0.09 -35.28
CA TYR A 226 -10.17 0.56 -36.44
C TYR A 226 -11.68 0.28 -36.31
N THR A 227 -12.47 0.99 -37.08
CA THR A 227 -13.91 0.71 -37.27
C THR A 227 -14.17 0.51 -38.76
N LEU A 228 -14.97 -0.49 -39.13
CA LEU A 228 -15.40 -0.64 -40.51
C LEU A 228 -16.29 0.53 -40.91
N ASP A 229 -16.17 0.98 -42.18
CA ASP A 229 -17.04 2.04 -42.71
C ASP A 229 -18.53 1.63 -42.62
N GLY A 230 -19.30 2.48 -41.96
CA GLY A 230 -20.72 2.23 -41.63
C GLY A 230 -20.95 1.52 -40.29
N ASP A 231 -19.90 1.25 -39.52
CA ASP A 231 -19.95 0.64 -38.19
C ASP A 231 -19.26 1.55 -37.15
N ASN A 232 -19.57 1.35 -35.87
CA ASN A 232 -19.00 2.10 -34.76
C ASN A 232 -18.32 1.19 -33.71
N ARG A 233 -18.16 -0.09 -34.00
CA ARG A 233 -17.51 -1.08 -33.12
C ARG A 233 -16.01 -1.09 -33.40
N PRO A 234 -15.17 -0.59 -32.46
CA PRO A 234 -13.73 -0.64 -32.61
C PRO A 234 -13.20 -2.07 -32.49
N ALA A 235 -12.18 -2.38 -33.25
CA ALA A 235 -11.56 -3.70 -33.32
C ALA A 235 -10.05 -3.61 -33.59
N ILE A 236 -9.35 -4.69 -33.29
CA ILE A 236 -8.00 -4.97 -33.77
C ILE A 236 -8.03 -6.24 -34.62
N ALA A 237 -7.11 -6.39 -35.55
CA ALA A 237 -7.04 -7.57 -36.39
C ALA A 237 -5.62 -8.09 -36.56
N TYR A 238 -5.52 -9.42 -36.65
CA TYR A 238 -4.33 -10.11 -37.12
C TYR A 238 -4.54 -10.58 -38.55
N SER A 239 -3.60 -10.26 -39.41
CA SER A 239 -3.66 -10.57 -40.85
C SER A 239 -2.43 -11.28 -41.30
N VAL A 240 -2.58 -12.16 -42.31
CA VAL A 240 -1.48 -12.79 -43.06
C VAL A 240 -1.75 -12.69 -44.55
N PRO A 241 -0.71 -12.59 -45.42
CA PRO A 241 -0.90 -12.56 -46.86
C PRO A 241 -1.31 -13.94 -47.38
N LEU A 242 -1.98 -13.96 -48.53
CA LEU A 242 -2.22 -15.14 -49.33
C LEU A 242 -1.15 -15.18 -50.44
N ILE A 243 -0.34 -16.23 -50.45
CA ILE A 243 0.83 -16.38 -51.35
C ILE A 243 0.77 -17.74 -52.02
N LEU A 244 0.75 -17.77 -53.33
CA LEU A 244 0.82 -19.01 -54.11
C LEU A 244 2.24 -19.61 -54.07
N SER A 245 2.36 -20.85 -54.51
CA SER A 245 3.63 -21.58 -54.59
C SER A 245 4.70 -20.93 -55.47
N ASP A 246 4.28 -20.10 -56.42
CA ASP A 246 5.16 -19.31 -57.31
C ASP A 246 5.59 -17.96 -56.72
N GLY A 247 5.13 -17.63 -55.48
CA GLY A 247 5.40 -16.35 -54.84
C GLY A 247 4.41 -15.22 -55.17
N THR A 248 3.38 -15.50 -55.96
CA THR A 248 2.33 -14.50 -56.29
C THR A 248 1.49 -14.17 -55.06
N VAL A 249 1.51 -12.93 -54.64
CA VAL A 249 0.65 -12.41 -53.54
C VAL A 249 -0.67 -11.96 -54.16
N TYR A 250 -1.80 -12.56 -53.70
CA TYR A 250 -3.11 -12.33 -54.31
C TYR A 250 -4.20 -11.89 -53.30
N GLY A 251 -3.84 -11.66 -52.05
CA GLY A 251 -4.78 -11.21 -51.05
C GLY A 251 -4.26 -11.26 -49.63
N VAL A 252 -5.16 -11.05 -48.72
CA VAL A 252 -4.92 -11.11 -47.26
C VAL A 252 -6.06 -11.84 -46.61
N ILE A 253 -5.77 -12.69 -45.63
CA ILE A 253 -6.75 -13.28 -44.74
C ILE A 253 -6.45 -12.83 -43.32
N GLY A 254 -7.48 -12.58 -42.49
CA GLY A 254 -7.29 -12.14 -41.11
C GLY A 254 -8.43 -12.52 -40.20
N VAL A 255 -8.17 -12.38 -38.90
CA VAL A 255 -9.13 -12.51 -37.82
C VAL A 255 -9.22 -11.19 -37.06
N GLU A 256 -10.40 -10.95 -36.49
CA GLU A 256 -10.73 -9.73 -35.78
C GLU A 256 -11.05 -10.03 -34.31
N LEU A 257 -10.63 -9.14 -33.43
CA LEU A 257 -11.09 -9.04 -32.04
C LEU A 257 -11.74 -7.66 -31.84
N LEU A 258 -13.04 -7.63 -31.59
CA LEU A 258 -13.74 -6.43 -31.16
C LEU A 258 -13.16 -5.96 -29.81
N SER A 259 -12.97 -4.68 -29.64
CA SER A 259 -12.42 -4.11 -28.40
C SER A 259 -13.30 -4.42 -27.19
N GLU A 260 -14.62 -4.51 -27.37
CA GLU A 260 -15.53 -4.94 -26.31
C GLU A 260 -15.25 -6.37 -25.85
N TYR A 261 -15.01 -7.30 -26.78
CA TYR A 261 -14.64 -8.67 -26.46
C TYR A 261 -13.23 -8.76 -25.86
N LEU A 262 -12.27 -8.05 -26.41
CA LEU A 262 -10.92 -7.97 -25.86
C LEU A 262 -10.92 -7.49 -24.40
N ASN A 263 -11.77 -6.52 -24.06
CA ASN A 263 -11.94 -6.02 -22.72
C ASN A 263 -12.46 -7.08 -21.73
N THR A 264 -13.24 -8.06 -22.19
CA THR A 264 -13.65 -9.19 -21.34
C THR A 264 -12.48 -10.11 -21.00
N GLN A 265 -11.47 -10.17 -21.88
CA GLN A 265 -10.28 -10.99 -21.69
C GLN A 265 -9.24 -10.36 -20.76
N ILE A 266 -9.38 -9.08 -20.43
CA ILE A 266 -8.52 -8.31 -19.52
C ILE A 266 -9.35 -7.61 -18.43
N PRO A 267 -10.02 -8.37 -17.56
CA PRO A 267 -10.94 -7.82 -16.56
C PRO A 267 -10.17 -6.95 -15.56
N TYR A 268 -10.52 -5.69 -15.50
CA TYR A 268 -9.90 -4.71 -14.60
C TYR A 268 -10.16 -5.00 -13.11
N GLU A 269 -11.21 -5.77 -12.81
CA GLU A 269 -11.58 -6.19 -11.45
C GLU A 269 -10.45 -6.95 -10.75
N GLU A 270 -9.57 -7.60 -11.48
CA GLU A 270 -8.41 -8.29 -10.92
C GLU A 270 -7.42 -7.33 -10.24
N LEU A 271 -7.35 -6.08 -10.72
CA LEU A 271 -6.46 -5.04 -10.17
C LEU A 271 -7.14 -4.20 -9.08
N GLN A 272 -8.46 -4.39 -8.88
CA GLN A 272 -9.25 -3.62 -7.94
C GLN A 272 -9.39 -4.31 -6.60
N ASN A 273 -8.40 -4.23 -5.72
CA ASN A 273 -8.62 -4.66 -4.33
C ASN A 273 -9.39 -3.61 -3.48
N GLU A 274 -9.39 -2.33 -3.82
CA GLU A 274 -10.15 -1.23 -3.18
C GLU A 274 -10.19 0.07 -4.02
N GLY A 275 -9.98 0.02 -5.35
CA GLY A 275 -9.88 1.26 -6.09
C GLY A 275 -9.69 1.20 -7.61
N GLU A 276 -9.15 2.26 -8.17
CA GLU A 276 -9.00 2.49 -9.60
C GLU A 276 -7.75 1.78 -10.15
N GLY A 277 -7.93 0.62 -10.76
CA GLY A 277 -6.90 -0.08 -11.52
C GLY A 277 -7.44 -0.50 -12.88
N THR A 278 -6.59 -0.55 -13.90
CA THR A 278 -6.95 -1.01 -15.24
C THR A 278 -5.79 -1.72 -15.91
N TYR A 279 -6.13 -2.59 -16.87
CA TYR A 279 -5.16 -3.08 -17.84
C TYR A 279 -5.18 -2.20 -19.09
N ILE A 280 -4.01 -2.03 -19.70
CA ILE A 280 -3.87 -1.40 -21.00
C ILE A 280 -3.03 -2.31 -21.88
N LEU A 281 -3.60 -2.75 -22.99
CA LEU A 281 -2.84 -3.36 -24.07
C LEU A 281 -2.26 -2.24 -24.94
N ALA A 282 -0.95 -2.21 -25.08
CA ALA A 282 -0.25 -1.17 -25.80
C ALA A 282 0.88 -1.72 -26.66
N TYR A 283 1.36 -0.90 -27.58
CA TYR A 283 2.59 -1.22 -28.31
C TYR A 283 3.62 -0.08 -28.15
N THR A 284 4.88 -0.41 -28.36
CA THR A 284 5.98 0.55 -28.36
C THR A 284 7.03 0.18 -29.40
N LYS A 285 7.67 1.21 -29.97
CA LYS A 285 8.90 1.08 -30.77
C LYS A 285 10.14 1.45 -29.96
N SER A 286 9.95 1.91 -28.74
CA SER A 286 11.04 2.24 -27.81
C SER A 286 11.65 0.97 -27.22
N SER A 287 12.96 1.01 -26.95
CA SER A 287 13.58 -0.08 -26.20
C SER A 287 13.06 -0.14 -24.78
N LEU A 288 12.61 -1.33 -24.34
CA LEU A 288 12.13 -1.56 -22.96
C LEU A 288 13.22 -1.37 -21.88
N LYS A 289 14.45 -1.06 -22.27
CA LYS A 289 15.58 -0.76 -21.37
C LYS A 289 15.73 0.73 -21.09
N ASP A 290 15.07 1.59 -21.86
CA ASP A 290 15.17 3.03 -21.73
C ASP A 290 14.49 3.53 -20.44
N ASP A 291 14.94 4.68 -19.93
CA ASP A 291 14.33 5.29 -18.72
C ASP A 291 12.99 5.96 -19.03
N GLY A 292 12.74 6.35 -20.27
CA GLY A 292 11.48 6.88 -20.78
C GLY A 292 10.99 6.02 -21.94
N ILE A 293 9.84 5.37 -21.81
CA ILE A 293 9.23 4.55 -22.85
C ILE A 293 7.99 5.27 -23.35
N VAL A 294 7.93 5.49 -24.66
CA VAL A 294 6.71 6.00 -25.31
C VAL A 294 5.86 4.80 -25.72
N ILE A 295 4.63 4.78 -25.24
CA ILE A 295 3.65 3.74 -25.56
C ILE A 295 2.43 4.34 -26.24
N SER A 296 1.80 3.56 -27.12
CA SER A 296 0.49 3.86 -27.70
C SER A 296 -0.49 2.78 -27.25
N GLY A 297 -1.59 3.16 -26.64
CA GLY A 297 -2.65 2.24 -26.22
C GLY A 297 -3.40 1.71 -27.45
N ILE A 298 -3.62 0.40 -27.48
CA ILE A 298 -4.35 -0.27 -28.58
C ILE A 298 -5.75 -0.66 -28.13
N GLY A 299 -5.93 -0.99 -26.87
CA GLY A 299 -7.20 -1.46 -26.34
C GLY A 299 -7.13 -1.82 -24.86
N GLY A 300 -8.22 -2.34 -24.33
CA GLY A 300 -8.24 -2.82 -22.94
C GLY A 300 -8.37 -1.73 -21.89
N ILE A 301 -8.61 -0.49 -22.27
CA ILE A 301 -8.86 0.58 -21.32
C ILE A 301 -10.32 0.48 -20.88
N ASN A 302 -10.57 -0.41 -19.93
CA ASN A 302 -11.90 -0.63 -19.37
C ASN A 302 -11.90 -0.27 -17.88
N GLY A 303 -11.89 1.03 -17.61
CA GLY A 303 -11.93 1.51 -16.25
C GLY A 303 -13.06 2.50 -16.05
N LYS A 304 -14.22 2.06 -15.58
CA LYS A 304 -15.33 2.96 -15.24
C LYS A 304 -14.97 4.06 -14.24
N ASN A 305 -13.77 4.01 -13.65
CA ASN A 305 -13.36 4.90 -12.56
C ASN A 305 -12.03 5.64 -12.80
N LEU A 306 -11.37 5.45 -13.96
CA LEU A 306 -10.22 6.28 -14.30
C LEU A 306 -10.74 7.60 -14.86
N SER A 307 -10.64 8.66 -14.07
CA SER A 307 -10.99 10.04 -14.48
C SER A 307 -10.22 10.52 -15.72
N ASP A 308 -9.22 9.77 -16.16
CA ASP A 308 -8.29 10.08 -17.22
C ASP A 308 -8.36 9.08 -18.39
N GLU A 309 -9.43 8.26 -18.46
CA GLU A 309 -9.59 7.20 -19.49
C GLU A 309 -9.45 7.73 -20.92
N GLU A 310 -10.05 8.88 -21.21
CA GLU A 310 -10.00 9.50 -22.55
C GLU A 310 -8.57 9.92 -22.94
N VAL A 311 -7.78 10.37 -21.97
CA VAL A 311 -6.37 10.74 -22.18
C VAL A 311 -5.51 9.49 -22.39
N LEU A 312 -5.79 8.41 -21.65
CA LEU A 312 -5.07 7.15 -21.79
C LEU A 312 -5.34 6.46 -23.15
N ARG A 313 -6.55 6.66 -23.73
CA ARG A 313 -6.90 6.11 -25.03
C ARG A 313 -6.29 6.86 -26.20
N ASN A 314 -6.21 8.17 -26.11
CA ASN A 314 -6.01 9.05 -27.28
C ASN A 314 -4.62 9.67 -27.37
N SER A 315 -3.69 9.33 -26.47
CA SER A 315 -2.37 9.97 -26.39
C SER A 315 -1.23 8.97 -26.34
N GLU A 316 -0.13 9.35 -26.96
CA GLU A 316 1.15 8.71 -26.68
C GLU A 316 1.53 9.04 -25.23
N LEU A 317 1.79 8.01 -24.43
CA LEU A 317 2.15 8.14 -23.02
C LEU A 317 3.63 7.87 -22.84
N THR A 318 4.28 8.76 -22.10
CA THR A 318 5.69 8.54 -21.72
C THR A 318 5.77 8.01 -20.29
N LEU A 319 6.29 6.81 -20.14
CA LEU A 319 6.47 6.14 -18.86
C LEU A 319 7.90 6.34 -18.36
N TYR A 320 8.06 6.65 -17.07
CA TYR A 320 9.36 6.80 -16.43
C TYR A 320 9.60 5.71 -15.39
N LYS A 321 10.84 5.22 -15.27
CA LYS A 321 11.18 4.23 -14.25
C LYS A 321 11.02 4.78 -12.83
N ASN A 322 10.47 3.96 -11.95
CA ASN A 322 10.33 4.25 -10.53
C ASN A 322 11.41 3.56 -9.68
N SER A 323 11.39 3.79 -8.36
CA SER A 323 12.36 3.22 -7.42
C SER A 323 12.26 1.70 -7.22
N TYR A 324 11.18 1.07 -7.67
CA TYR A 324 10.95 -0.38 -7.59
C TYR A 324 11.37 -1.13 -8.87
N GLY A 325 11.94 -0.41 -9.86
CA GLY A 325 12.35 -0.96 -11.15
C GLY A 325 11.23 -1.16 -12.16
N ASP A 326 10.03 -0.68 -11.85
CA ASP A 326 8.86 -0.59 -12.75
C ASP A 326 8.71 0.85 -13.27
N TYR A 327 7.53 1.14 -13.80
CA TYR A 327 7.25 2.43 -14.40
C TYR A 327 6.23 3.24 -13.59
N GLN A 328 6.21 4.53 -13.83
CA GLN A 328 5.22 5.46 -13.29
C GLN A 328 4.76 6.42 -14.38
N LEU A 329 3.54 6.90 -14.22
CA LEU A 329 2.92 7.92 -15.04
C LEU A 329 2.30 8.98 -14.14
N ASP A 330 2.65 10.25 -14.36
CA ASP A 330 2.02 11.37 -13.69
C ASP A 330 0.97 11.98 -14.64
N LEU A 331 -0.30 11.89 -14.29
CA LEU A 331 -1.41 12.37 -15.11
C LEU A 331 -2.39 13.17 -14.26
N THR A 332 -2.81 14.35 -14.72
CA THR A 332 -3.81 15.22 -14.06
C THR A 332 -3.60 15.43 -12.55
N GLY A 333 -2.34 15.41 -12.11
CA GLY A 333 -1.97 15.56 -10.69
C GLY A 333 -2.06 14.29 -9.85
N LYS A 334 -2.40 13.16 -10.45
CA LYS A 334 -2.34 11.83 -9.86
C LYS A 334 -1.08 11.11 -10.35
N ARG A 335 -0.53 10.26 -9.49
CA ARG A 335 0.58 9.37 -9.84
C ARG A 335 0.09 7.95 -9.91
N TYR A 336 0.35 7.32 -11.05
CA TYR A 336 0.02 5.92 -11.31
C TYR A 336 1.28 5.06 -11.26
N TYR A 337 1.18 3.93 -10.61
CA TYR A 337 2.16 2.85 -10.66
C TYR A 337 1.82 1.95 -11.85
N ILE A 338 2.82 1.60 -12.63
CA ILE A 338 2.65 0.79 -13.84
C ILE A 338 3.59 -0.40 -13.76
N SER A 339 3.00 -1.59 -13.75
CA SER A 339 3.72 -2.83 -14.01
C SER A 339 3.55 -3.18 -15.48
N MET A 340 4.64 -3.41 -16.20
CA MET A 340 4.65 -3.66 -17.63
C MET A 340 5.25 -5.02 -17.93
N LYS A 341 4.60 -5.78 -18.82
CA LYS A 341 5.08 -7.06 -19.32
C LYS A 341 5.01 -7.08 -20.85
N PRO A 342 6.11 -7.50 -21.52
CA PRO A 342 6.08 -7.71 -22.96
C PRO A 342 5.24 -8.94 -23.32
N ILE A 343 4.57 -8.85 -24.48
CA ILE A 343 3.83 -9.94 -25.14
C ILE A 343 4.58 -10.24 -26.42
N GLN A 344 4.97 -11.48 -26.63
CA GLN A 344 5.77 -11.87 -27.77
C GLN A 344 4.86 -12.39 -28.89
N LEU A 345 4.57 -11.54 -29.87
CA LEU A 345 3.65 -11.85 -30.96
C LEU A 345 4.36 -12.16 -32.29
N TYR A 346 5.61 -11.78 -32.45
CA TYR A 346 6.32 -11.91 -33.71
C TYR A 346 7.60 -12.71 -33.56
N ASN A 347 7.94 -13.49 -34.60
CA ASN A 347 9.23 -14.12 -34.73
C ASN A 347 10.32 -13.09 -35.04
N ARG A 348 11.57 -13.41 -34.73
CA ARG A 348 12.70 -12.48 -34.94
C ARG A 348 12.93 -12.12 -36.40
N ASN A 349 12.47 -12.95 -37.34
CA ASN A 349 12.62 -12.74 -38.77
C ASN A 349 11.43 -12.03 -39.42
N ALA A 350 10.36 -11.79 -38.64
CA ALA A 350 9.18 -11.09 -39.11
C ALA A 350 9.51 -9.63 -39.46
N PRO A 351 8.95 -9.06 -40.53
CA PRO A 351 9.14 -7.65 -40.90
C PRO A 351 8.73 -6.67 -39.80
N PHE A 352 7.87 -7.10 -38.87
CA PHE A 352 7.30 -6.30 -37.76
C PHE A 352 7.94 -6.63 -36.40
N SER A 353 9.10 -7.28 -36.38
CA SER A 353 9.79 -7.70 -35.14
C SER A 353 10.29 -6.55 -34.25
N ASP A 354 10.32 -5.32 -34.76
CA ASP A 354 10.63 -4.08 -34.02
C ASP A 354 9.43 -3.55 -33.23
N GLU A 355 8.22 -4.02 -33.51
CA GLU A 355 7.01 -3.66 -32.79
C GLU A 355 6.87 -4.53 -31.55
N GLN A 356 7.01 -3.91 -30.38
CA GLN A 356 6.91 -4.60 -29.10
C GLN A 356 5.54 -4.34 -28.47
N TRP A 357 4.78 -5.42 -28.31
CA TRP A 357 3.51 -5.38 -27.59
C TRP A 357 3.73 -5.54 -26.11
N VAL A 358 2.99 -4.81 -25.31
CA VAL A 358 3.11 -4.81 -23.86
C VAL A 358 1.74 -4.79 -23.20
N LEU A 359 1.61 -5.53 -22.11
CA LEU A 359 0.47 -5.36 -21.20
C LEU A 359 0.91 -4.52 -20.01
N LEU A 360 0.13 -3.50 -19.72
CA LEU A 360 0.32 -2.62 -18.58
C LEU A 360 -0.77 -2.91 -17.54
N GLY A 361 -0.38 -3.09 -16.30
CA GLY A 361 -1.27 -2.98 -15.14
C GLY A 361 -1.05 -1.62 -14.50
N VAL A 362 -2.06 -0.78 -14.55
CA VAL A 362 -2.04 0.61 -14.10
C VAL A 362 -2.88 0.75 -12.83
N VAL A 363 -2.27 1.20 -11.75
CA VAL A 363 -2.96 1.39 -10.45
C VAL A 363 -2.52 2.73 -9.84
N GLU A 364 -3.45 3.49 -9.28
CA GLU A 364 -3.08 4.72 -8.58
C GLU A 364 -2.19 4.42 -7.37
N ASN A 365 -1.07 5.15 -7.20
CA ASN A 365 -0.13 4.96 -6.09
C ASN A 365 -0.79 5.00 -4.70
N ASN A 366 -1.81 5.87 -4.56
CA ASN A 366 -2.54 5.99 -3.31
C ASN A 366 -3.34 4.74 -2.96
N GLN A 367 -3.69 3.95 -3.93
CA GLN A 367 -4.47 2.73 -3.75
C GLN A 367 -3.56 1.52 -3.61
N LEU A 368 -2.55 1.38 -4.47
CA LEU A 368 -1.57 0.30 -4.39
C LEU A 368 -0.97 0.18 -2.97
N PHE A 369 -0.63 1.31 -2.35
CA PHE A 369 -0.05 1.37 -1.01
C PHE A 369 -1.06 1.71 0.09
N SER A 370 -2.37 1.61 -0.16
CA SER A 370 -3.44 1.94 0.80
C SER A 370 -3.36 1.07 2.05
N PHE A 371 -3.17 -0.22 1.88
CA PHE A 371 -3.06 -1.20 2.97
C PHE A 371 -1.86 -0.91 3.87
N SER A 372 -0.68 -0.68 3.30
CA SER A 372 0.53 -0.33 4.04
C SER A 372 0.34 0.94 4.87
N ARG A 373 -0.25 1.98 4.27
CA ARG A 373 -0.56 3.23 4.98
C ARG A 373 -1.63 3.06 6.06
N HIS A 374 -2.61 2.19 5.84
CA HIS A 374 -3.62 1.88 6.84
C HIS A 374 -2.99 1.18 8.06
N VAL A 375 -2.16 0.18 7.83
CA VAL A 375 -1.38 -0.51 8.88
C VAL A 375 -0.50 0.49 9.64
N LEU A 376 0.23 1.35 8.93
CA LEU A 376 1.07 2.37 9.55
C LEU A 376 0.26 3.34 10.43
N ARG A 377 -0.92 3.74 9.99
CA ARG A 377 -1.83 4.62 10.75
C ARG A 377 -2.34 3.94 12.02
N ILE A 378 -2.71 2.67 11.94
CA ILE A 378 -3.11 1.87 13.12
C ILE A 378 -1.95 1.78 14.10
N LEU A 379 -0.74 1.47 13.63
CA LEU A 379 0.46 1.40 14.47
C LEU A 379 0.74 2.73 15.17
N MET A 380 0.70 3.85 14.45
CA MET A 380 0.88 5.19 15.02
C MET A 380 -0.18 5.52 16.07
N PHE A 381 -1.44 5.16 15.80
CA PHE A 381 -2.53 5.34 16.77
C PHE A 381 -2.33 4.48 18.03
N THR A 382 -1.90 3.24 17.86
CA THR A 382 -1.60 2.34 18.99
C THR A 382 -0.46 2.88 19.86
N VAL A 383 0.61 3.37 19.25
CA VAL A 383 1.72 4.02 19.97
C VAL A 383 1.21 5.25 20.74
N LEU A 384 0.43 6.11 20.11
CA LEU A 384 -0.15 7.29 20.75
C LEU A 384 -1.02 6.90 21.96
N MET A 385 -1.89 5.91 21.81
CA MET A 385 -2.74 5.41 22.90
C MET A 385 -1.91 4.82 24.05
N THR A 386 -0.85 4.08 23.74
CA THR A 386 0.08 3.54 24.76
C THR A 386 0.74 4.67 25.56
N VAL A 387 1.17 5.75 24.90
CA VAL A 387 1.72 6.94 25.56
C VAL A 387 0.69 7.56 26.50
N VAL A 388 -0.53 7.79 26.04
CA VAL A 388 -1.60 8.41 26.83
C VAL A 388 -1.93 7.57 28.07
N VAL A 389 -2.16 6.27 27.87
CA VAL A 389 -2.47 5.32 28.95
C VAL A 389 -1.29 5.22 29.94
N GLY A 390 -0.06 5.16 29.43
CA GLY A 390 1.15 5.11 30.24
C GLY A 390 1.35 6.36 31.11
N VAL A 391 1.14 7.55 30.56
CA VAL A 391 1.22 8.80 31.31
C VAL A 391 0.13 8.88 32.38
N LEU A 392 -1.12 8.54 32.03
CA LEU A 392 -2.23 8.54 32.98
C LEU A 392 -2.01 7.54 34.12
N SER A 393 -1.59 6.30 33.79
CA SER A 393 -1.30 5.29 34.84
C SER A 393 -0.12 5.70 35.72
N SER A 394 0.95 6.27 35.15
CA SER A 394 2.07 6.81 35.94
C SER A 394 1.65 7.91 36.90
N LEU A 395 0.75 8.79 36.45
CA LEU A 395 0.19 9.87 37.28
C LEU A 395 -0.65 9.30 38.43
N ILE A 396 -1.56 8.35 38.14
CA ILE A 396 -2.43 7.70 39.15
C ILE A 396 -1.58 6.96 40.17
N VAL A 397 -0.62 6.14 39.76
CA VAL A 397 0.25 5.38 40.63
C VAL A 397 1.09 6.31 41.51
N SER A 398 1.70 7.35 40.90
CA SER A 398 2.49 8.34 41.65
C SER A 398 1.67 9.09 42.72
N LEU A 399 0.42 9.45 42.40
CA LEU A 399 -0.49 10.06 43.34
C LEU A 399 -0.91 9.09 44.45
N ARG A 400 -1.22 7.83 44.10
CA ARG A 400 -1.61 6.82 45.10
C ARG A 400 -0.48 6.48 46.06
N LEU A 401 0.76 6.44 45.63
CA LEU A 401 1.91 6.15 46.49
C LEU A 401 2.42 7.38 47.26
N ALA A 402 2.45 8.56 46.63
CA ALA A 402 2.99 9.76 47.24
C ALA A 402 2.07 10.38 48.33
N ARG A 403 0.76 10.30 48.14
CA ARG A 403 -0.21 10.90 49.11
C ARG A 403 -0.13 10.28 50.51
N PRO A 404 -0.19 8.95 50.69
CA PRO A 404 -0.09 8.33 52.01
C PRO A 404 1.24 8.61 52.71
N VAL A 405 2.37 8.54 51.96
CA VAL A 405 3.71 8.83 52.53
C VAL A 405 3.82 10.28 52.98
N ARG A 406 3.28 11.21 52.20
CA ARG A 406 3.27 12.63 52.55
C ARG A 406 2.40 12.90 53.80
N LYS A 407 1.24 12.23 53.90
CA LYS A 407 0.35 12.33 55.04
C LYS A 407 1.03 11.81 56.30
N LEU A 408 1.65 10.63 56.26
CA LEU A 408 2.39 10.06 57.37
C LEU A 408 3.52 11.00 57.84
N SER A 409 4.29 11.53 56.87
CA SER A 409 5.37 12.49 57.17
C SER A 409 4.85 13.77 57.84
N SER A 410 3.67 14.29 57.41
CA SER A 410 3.07 15.48 58.02
C SER A 410 2.54 15.19 59.42
N GLU A 411 1.94 14.02 59.64
CA GLU A 411 1.44 13.59 60.95
C GLU A 411 2.60 13.43 61.97
N VAL A 412 3.75 12.87 61.54
CA VAL A 412 4.98 12.79 62.36
C VAL A 412 5.50 14.19 62.70
N ALA A 413 5.59 15.07 61.70
CA ALA A 413 6.10 16.42 61.91
C ALA A 413 5.17 17.27 62.84
N GLU A 414 3.86 17.09 62.75
CA GLU A 414 2.89 17.76 63.59
C GLU A 414 2.95 17.25 65.04
N ALA A 415 3.07 15.94 65.22
CA ALA A 415 3.24 15.34 66.52
C ALA A 415 4.53 15.80 67.24
N GLN A 416 5.60 15.94 66.49
CA GLN A 416 6.87 16.47 67.00
C GLN A 416 6.76 17.94 67.43
N LYS A 417 6.04 18.75 66.65
CA LYS A 417 5.83 20.18 66.96
C LYS A 417 4.98 20.42 68.20
N ASN A 418 3.99 19.55 68.43
CA ASN A 418 3.01 19.70 69.49
C ASN A 418 3.39 18.98 70.81
N ASN A 419 4.62 18.47 70.95
CA ASN A 419 5.11 17.68 72.07
C ASN A 419 4.09 16.62 72.60
N SER A 420 3.31 16.04 71.66
CA SER A 420 2.26 15.10 72.01
C SER A 420 2.87 13.76 72.47
N THR A 421 2.61 13.35 73.70
CA THR A 421 3.04 12.07 74.26
C THR A 421 2.41 10.84 73.61
N SER A 422 1.42 11.02 72.75
CA SER A 422 0.74 9.93 72.05
C SER A 422 0.66 10.20 70.54
N LEU A 423 1.46 9.48 69.77
CA LEU A 423 1.38 9.46 68.32
C LEU A 423 0.18 8.63 67.88
N LYS A 424 -0.67 9.21 67.03
CA LYS A 424 -1.75 8.51 66.33
C LYS A 424 -1.59 8.75 64.82
N PHE A 425 -1.45 7.68 64.07
CA PHE A 425 -1.38 7.73 62.61
C PHE A 425 -2.68 7.24 62.01
N SER A 426 -3.11 7.88 60.95
CA SER A 426 -4.26 7.43 60.15
C SER A 426 -3.86 6.24 59.30
N ASN A 427 -4.78 5.27 59.12
CA ASN A 427 -4.55 4.13 58.23
C ASN A 427 -4.35 4.63 56.80
N THR A 428 -3.26 4.22 56.18
CA THR A 428 -2.88 4.61 54.82
C THR A 428 -3.44 3.67 53.74
N GLY A 429 -3.87 2.46 54.16
CA GLY A 429 -4.32 1.40 53.24
C GLY A 429 -3.17 0.70 52.50
N ILE A 430 -1.92 1.02 52.84
CA ILE A 430 -0.72 0.35 52.29
C ILE A 430 -0.06 -0.39 53.47
N ARG A 431 -0.05 -1.70 53.43
CA ARG A 431 0.38 -2.60 54.50
C ARG A 431 1.75 -2.24 55.07
N GLU A 432 2.73 -1.97 54.21
CA GLU A 432 4.11 -1.65 54.60
C GLU A 432 4.21 -0.30 55.29
N LEU A 433 3.41 0.69 54.84
CA LEU A 433 3.34 2.00 55.49
C LEU A 433 2.61 1.94 56.82
N ASP A 434 1.54 1.15 56.92
CA ASP A 434 0.80 0.97 58.16
C ASP A 434 1.62 0.19 59.18
N GLN A 435 2.44 -0.80 58.77
CA GLN A 435 3.41 -1.47 59.63
C GLN A 435 4.52 -0.52 60.12
N PHE A 436 5.03 0.34 59.24
CA PHE A 436 6.02 1.35 59.59
C PHE A 436 5.46 2.37 60.61
N ALA A 437 4.23 2.86 60.38
CA ALA A 437 3.53 3.73 61.29
C ALA A 437 3.31 3.06 62.68
N GLY A 438 2.94 1.77 62.66
CA GLY A 438 2.79 0.96 63.87
C GLY A 438 4.09 0.81 64.66
N ALA A 439 5.20 0.58 63.97
CA ALA A 439 6.53 0.49 64.58
C ALA A 439 6.96 1.82 65.23
N ILE A 440 6.70 2.97 64.56
CA ILE A 440 6.99 4.29 65.13
C ILE A 440 6.10 4.55 66.38
N MET A 441 4.81 4.20 66.34
CA MET A 441 3.93 4.31 67.50
C MET A 441 4.40 3.47 68.69
N GLN A 442 4.84 2.24 68.43
CA GLN A 442 5.38 1.35 69.49
C GLN A 442 6.68 1.90 70.08
N LEU A 443 7.60 2.38 69.24
CA LEU A 443 8.85 3.00 69.69
C LEU A 443 8.58 4.23 70.56
N ASN A 444 7.64 5.09 70.17
CA ASN A 444 7.27 6.24 71.00
C ASN A 444 6.62 5.83 72.34
N LYS A 445 5.75 4.83 72.33
CA LYS A 445 5.15 4.29 73.51
C LYS A 445 6.18 3.69 74.48
N ASP A 446 7.14 2.95 73.94
CA ASP A 446 8.23 2.36 74.74
C ASP A 446 9.08 3.47 75.34
N MET A 447 9.40 4.52 74.55
CA MET A 447 10.21 5.65 75.03
C MET A 447 9.49 6.42 76.14
N VAL A 448 8.18 6.71 76.02
CA VAL A 448 7.36 7.32 77.04
C VAL A 448 7.29 6.43 78.27
N THR A 449 7.13 5.12 78.14
CA THR A 449 7.07 4.16 79.25
C THR A 449 8.40 4.12 80.03
N VAL A 450 9.52 4.10 79.29
CA VAL A 450 10.87 4.14 79.92
C VAL A 450 11.07 5.43 80.64
N SER A 451 10.72 6.58 80.07
CA SER A 451 10.81 7.89 80.73
C SER A 451 9.93 7.96 81.99
N THR A 452 8.68 7.47 81.93
CA THR A 452 7.78 7.46 83.07
C THR A 452 8.31 6.52 84.17
N LYS A 453 8.82 5.35 83.83
CA LYS A 453 9.45 4.42 84.76
C LYS A 453 10.67 5.05 85.41
N PHE A 454 11.49 5.73 84.65
CA PHE A 454 12.65 6.44 85.17
C PHE A 454 12.24 7.52 86.16
N LEU A 455 11.25 8.36 85.85
CA LEU A 455 10.75 9.36 86.79
C LEU A 455 10.17 8.75 88.07
N ARG A 456 9.43 7.63 87.98
CA ARG A 456 8.92 6.91 89.16
C ARG A 456 10.05 6.34 90.04
N ILE A 457 11.11 5.78 89.40
CA ILE A 457 12.26 5.28 90.20
C ILE A 457 12.94 6.44 90.89
N MET A 458 13.06 7.59 90.27
CA MET A 458 13.61 8.79 90.89
C MET A 458 12.76 9.30 92.06
N GLU A 459 11.44 9.32 91.93
CA GLU A 459 10.51 9.66 93.03
C GLU A 459 10.63 8.66 94.17
N MET A 460 10.69 7.35 93.93
CA MET A 460 10.81 6.30 94.93
C MET A 460 12.15 6.28 95.63
N ALA A 461 13.19 6.77 95.03
CA ALA A 461 14.54 6.81 95.59
C ALA A 461 14.74 7.93 96.63
N SER A 462 13.73 8.79 96.87
CA SER A 462 13.79 9.94 97.77
C SER A 462 15.01 10.83 97.58
N VAL A 463 15.49 10.89 96.32
CA VAL A 463 16.65 11.72 95.96
C VAL A 463 16.05 13.03 95.45
N GLU A 464 16.24 14.10 96.22
CA GLU A 464 15.94 15.45 95.71
C GLU A 464 16.95 15.77 94.62
N LEU A 465 16.49 15.67 93.30
CA LEU A 465 17.26 16.00 92.10
C LEU A 465 16.60 17.21 91.45
N GLY A 466 17.36 18.27 91.35
CA GLY A 466 17.01 19.40 90.50
C GLY A 466 17.78 19.28 89.13
N GLY A 467 17.01 19.30 88.06
CA GLY A 467 17.57 19.25 86.71
C GLY A 467 17.26 20.53 85.92
N PHE A 468 18.08 20.83 84.96
CA PHE A 468 17.82 21.91 84.03
C PHE A 468 18.23 21.55 82.62
N GLU A 469 17.57 22.10 81.61
CA GLU A 469 17.88 21.97 80.16
C GLU A 469 17.99 23.39 79.62
N VAL A 470 19.15 23.70 78.97
CA VAL A 470 19.37 24.98 78.28
C VAL A 470 19.15 24.77 76.82
N ARG A 471 18.16 25.40 76.27
CA ARG A 471 17.88 25.38 74.80
C ARG A 471 18.40 26.66 74.19
N THR A 472 19.53 26.56 73.51
CA THR A 472 20.23 27.68 72.88
C THR A 472 19.55 28.11 71.58
N ASP A 473 18.75 27.22 70.95
CA ASP A 473 18.03 27.47 69.71
C ASP A 473 16.84 28.43 69.91
N ILE A 474 16.22 28.45 71.09
CA ILE A 474 15.09 29.31 71.46
C ILE A 474 15.39 30.22 72.67
N ASN A 475 16.64 30.30 73.03
CA ASN A 475 17.14 31.08 74.22
C ASN A 475 16.28 30.92 75.47
N SER A 476 15.97 29.67 75.81
CA SER A 476 15.16 29.35 76.99
C SER A 476 15.80 28.27 77.89
N VAL A 477 15.49 28.29 79.15
CA VAL A 477 15.94 27.27 80.10
C VAL A 477 14.70 26.65 80.78
N TYR A 478 14.64 25.35 80.68
CA TYR A 478 13.64 24.56 81.45
C TYR A 478 14.32 24.02 82.68
N VAL A 479 13.68 24.16 83.82
CA VAL A 479 14.14 23.67 85.14
C VAL A 479 13.10 22.80 85.76
N THR A 480 13.45 21.77 86.52
CA THR A 480 12.51 20.98 87.31
C THR A 480 12.04 21.77 88.54
N ASP A 481 10.85 21.48 88.96
CA ASP A 481 10.22 22.21 90.11
C ASP A 481 11.11 22.22 91.38
N ASN A 482 11.85 21.13 91.62
CA ASN A 482 12.73 21.02 92.77
C ASN A 482 14.08 21.73 92.62
N PHE A 483 14.46 22.23 91.41
CA PHE A 483 15.77 22.81 91.19
C PHE A 483 16.04 24.06 92.02
N PHE A 484 15.10 24.97 92.08
CA PHE A 484 15.22 26.19 92.84
C PHE A 484 15.00 25.96 94.35
N SER A 485 14.06 25.06 94.74
CA SER A 485 13.86 24.70 96.14
C SER A 485 15.08 24.07 96.79
N MET A 486 15.82 23.21 96.06
CA MET A 486 17.11 22.66 96.44
C MET A 486 18.23 23.70 96.60
N LEU A 487 18.08 24.82 95.91
CA LEU A 487 19.03 25.95 96.04
C LEU A 487 18.58 26.97 97.07
N GLY A 488 17.45 26.72 97.81
CA GLY A 488 16.90 27.60 98.82
C GLY A 488 16.30 28.88 98.25
N MET A 489 15.86 28.83 96.99
CA MET A 489 15.26 29.98 96.30
C MET A 489 13.75 29.74 96.07
N GLU A 490 12.94 30.70 96.39
CA GLU A 490 11.52 30.74 95.98
C GLU A 490 11.43 31.37 94.60
N ARG A 491 10.67 30.74 93.69
CA ARG A 491 10.48 31.25 92.35
C ARG A 491 9.03 31.01 91.85
N ASP A 492 8.53 31.96 91.05
CA ASP A 492 7.29 31.81 90.35
C ASP A 492 7.37 30.74 89.30
N PRO A 493 6.55 29.67 89.29
CA PRO A 493 6.58 28.59 88.35
C PRO A 493 6.38 29.00 86.89
N ASP A 494 5.72 30.14 86.67
CA ASP A 494 5.34 30.63 85.33
C ASP A 494 6.41 31.55 84.71
N GLU A 495 7.52 31.83 85.37
CA GLU A 495 8.57 32.68 84.83
C GLU A 495 9.48 31.94 83.88
N ILE A 496 9.45 32.34 82.58
CA ILE A 496 10.31 31.81 81.55
C ILE A 496 11.72 32.39 81.73
N LEU A 497 12.70 31.54 82.04
CA LEU A 497 14.09 31.92 82.18
C LEU A 497 14.75 31.92 80.80
N ASP A 498 15.39 33.04 80.42
CA ASP A 498 16.29 33.05 79.29
C ASP A 498 17.66 32.49 79.72
N ALA A 499 18.40 31.92 78.71
CA ALA A 499 19.67 31.25 78.98
C ALA A 499 20.72 32.17 79.62
N ASP A 500 20.73 33.46 79.26
CA ASP A 500 21.72 34.43 79.79
C ASP A 500 21.40 34.80 81.25
N SER A 501 20.16 34.98 81.60
CA SER A 501 19.69 35.23 83.02
C SER A 501 19.97 34.02 83.92
N PHE A 502 19.75 32.80 83.39
CA PHE A 502 20.08 31.56 84.10
C PHE A 502 21.58 31.41 84.43
N VAL A 503 22.43 31.71 83.49
CA VAL A 503 23.88 31.67 83.70
C VAL A 503 24.34 32.69 84.73
N LYS A 504 23.65 33.86 84.85
CA LYS A 504 23.96 34.85 85.90
C LYS A 504 23.54 34.34 87.30
N ILE A 505 22.39 33.70 87.40
CA ILE A 505 21.88 33.09 88.64
C ILE A 505 22.84 32.00 89.13
N VAL A 506 23.25 31.12 88.26
CA VAL A 506 24.22 30.03 88.53
C VAL A 506 25.56 30.58 88.98
N LYS A 507 26.04 31.69 88.39
CA LYS A 507 27.32 32.37 88.77
C LYS A 507 27.21 33.03 90.18
N ILE A 508 26.07 33.63 90.57
CA ILE A 508 25.87 34.26 91.88
C ILE A 508 25.92 33.24 92.99
N LEU A 509 25.38 32.03 92.80
CA LEU A 509 25.28 30.96 93.77
C LEU A 509 26.60 30.23 94.06
N LYS A 510 27.71 30.62 93.50
CA LYS A 510 29.05 29.97 93.66
C LYS A 510 28.97 28.44 93.61
N VAL A 511 28.07 27.89 92.89
CA VAL A 511 28.05 26.44 92.64
C VAL A 511 29.26 26.15 91.73
N ASN A 512 30.30 25.46 92.23
CA ASN A 512 31.37 24.93 91.45
C ASN A 512 30.84 23.81 90.54
N VAL A 513 30.04 24.17 89.58
CA VAL A 513 29.76 23.26 88.46
C VAL A 513 30.97 23.30 87.61
N LEU A 514 31.76 22.24 87.59
CA LEU A 514 32.80 21.94 86.59
C LEU A 514 32.12 21.91 85.22
N ILE A 515 31.98 23.11 84.61
CA ILE A 515 31.71 23.23 83.18
C ILE A 515 33.01 22.92 82.52
N GLN A 516 33.33 21.63 82.33
CA GLN A 516 34.26 21.28 81.34
C GLN A 516 33.73 21.77 80.02
N ARG A 517 34.45 22.66 79.34
CA ARG A 517 34.25 23.05 77.96
C ARG A 517 34.38 21.83 77.07
N ALA A 518 33.35 21.02 77.01
CA ALA A 518 33.15 20.12 75.88
C ALA A 518 32.45 20.94 74.80
N ALA A 519 33.02 20.99 73.64
CA ALA A 519 32.48 21.60 72.47
C ALA A 519 30.97 21.26 72.37
N ILE A 520 30.12 22.27 72.30
CA ILE A 520 28.68 22.15 72.21
C ILE A 520 28.38 21.57 70.83
N THR A 521 28.33 20.27 70.71
CA THR A 521 27.49 19.54 69.78
C THR A 521 26.35 18.97 70.63
N GLN A 522 25.11 19.37 70.31
CA GLN A 522 23.87 18.85 70.83
C GLN A 522 24.06 17.54 71.63
N LYS A 523 24.03 17.58 72.95
CA LYS A 523 23.74 16.41 73.80
C LYS A 523 23.34 16.83 75.17
N TYR A 524 22.28 16.27 75.64
CA TYR A 524 21.70 16.32 76.94
C TYR A 524 22.71 16.20 78.08
N ILE A 525 22.68 17.14 79.01
CA ILE A 525 23.33 16.95 80.29
C ILE A 525 22.22 16.79 81.35
N VAL A 526 22.12 15.63 81.92
CA VAL A 526 21.29 15.29 83.09
C VAL A 526 21.90 15.88 84.31
#